data_e3ad86c9ce69b9de3909cc195c315560
#
_entry.id   e3ad86c9ce69b9de3909cc195c315560
#
_cell.length_a   1.000
_cell.length_b   1.000
_cell.length_c   1.000
_cell.angle_alpha   90.00
_cell.angle_beta   90.00
_cell.angle_gamma   90.00
#
_symmetry.space_group_name_H-M   'P 1'
#
loop_
_entity.id
_entity.type
_entity.pdbx_description
1 polymer ?
#
loop_
_entity_poly.entity_id
_entity_poly.type
_entity_poly.pdbx_seq_one_letter_code
_entity_poly.pdbx_strand_id
1 'polypeptide(L)'
;MRMPNRAIMGSMHMNLEEQPGGFTKLARFYSERAEGGAGLIVTGGISPNRAGRLAPHGATLMKSGQVAKHREVTEAVHASGGRIALQILHGGR
;
A
#
# COMPACT_ATOMS: atom_id res chain seq x y z
N MET A 1 16.34 -8.40 0.47
CA MET A 1 15.01 -8.94 0.82
C MET A 1 14.82 -10.31 0.20
N ARG A 2 14.31 -11.24 0.98
CA ARG A 2 14.06 -12.59 0.48
C ARG A 2 12.56 -12.80 0.31
N MET A 3 12.14 -13.17 -0.90
CA MET A 3 10.73 -13.39 -1.21
C MET A 3 10.39 -14.88 -1.02
N PRO A 4 9.17 -15.18 -0.52
CA PRO A 4 8.73 -16.56 -0.36
C PRO A 4 8.56 -17.29 -1.70
N ASN A 5 8.32 -16.57 -2.79
CA ASN A 5 8.18 -17.13 -4.12
C ASN A 5 8.36 -16.04 -5.17
N ARG A 6 8.15 -16.37 -6.46
CA ARG A 6 8.32 -15.44 -7.57
C ARG A 6 7.05 -14.73 -7.99
N ALA A 7 5.92 -14.97 -7.30
CA ALA A 7 4.66 -14.33 -7.65
C ALA A 7 4.65 -12.89 -7.12
N ILE A 8 4.37 -11.93 -7.99
CA ILE A 8 4.32 -10.51 -7.66
C ILE A 8 2.92 -9.99 -7.95
N MET A 9 2.29 -9.36 -6.96
CA MET A 9 1.07 -8.60 -7.18
C MET A 9 1.47 -7.20 -7.65
N GLY A 10 1.15 -6.87 -8.90
CA GLY A 10 1.45 -5.58 -9.46
C GLY A 10 0.65 -4.46 -8.81
N SER A 11 1.14 -3.24 -8.98
CA SER A 11 0.50 -2.04 -8.42
C SER A 11 -0.89 -1.83 -9.03
N MET A 12 -1.88 -1.53 -8.17
CA MET A 12 -3.21 -1.13 -8.63
C MET A 12 -3.86 -0.23 -7.60
N HIS A 13 -4.63 0.75 -8.08
CA HIS A 13 -5.39 1.65 -7.21
C HIS A 13 -6.70 1.00 -6.81
N MET A 14 -6.89 0.81 -5.51
CA MET A 14 -8.11 0.21 -4.97
C MET A 14 -9.09 1.28 -4.48
N ASN A 15 -8.63 2.52 -4.36
CA ASN A 15 -9.40 3.66 -3.81
C ASN A 15 -9.83 3.45 -2.35
N LEU A 16 -9.33 2.43 -1.69
CA LEU A 16 -9.64 2.15 -0.29
C LEU A 16 -9.03 3.16 0.65
N GLU A 17 -7.83 3.62 0.35
CA GLU A 17 -7.10 4.59 1.17
C GLU A 17 -7.79 5.95 1.23
N GLU A 18 -8.72 6.22 0.32
CA GLU A 18 -9.49 7.46 0.28
C GLU A 18 -10.74 7.42 1.14
N GLN A 19 -11.08 6.25 1.68
CA GLN A 19 -12.30 6.05 2.46
C GLN A 19 -12.01 6.10 3.96
N PRO A 20 -12.99 6.50 4.80
CA PRO A 20 -12.85 6.34 6.25
C PRO A 20 -12.57 4.88 6.61
N GLY A 21 -11.53 4.64 7.40
CA GLY A 21 -11.10 3.28 7.73
C GLY A 21 -10.48 2.52 6.56
N GLY A 22 -10.15 3.23 5.48
CA GLY A 22 -9.66 2.61 4.26
C GLY A 22 -8.34 1.87 4.41
N PHE A 23 -7.44 2.38 5.26
CA PHE A 23 -6.15 1.69 5.48
C PHE A 23 -6.33 0.35 6.17
N THR A 24 -7.31 0.21 7.06
CA THR A 24 -7.64 -1.09 7.67
C THR A 24 -8.17 -2.06 6.61
N LYS A 25 -9.04 -1.59 5.72
CA LYS A 25 -9.55 -2.39 4.61
C LYS A 25 -8.43 -2.77 3.64
N LEU A 26 -7.54 -1.84 3.35
CA LEU A 26 -6.40 -2.05 2.48
C LEU A 26 -5.44 -3.09 3.06
N ALA A 27 -5.17 -3.01 4.36
CA ALA A 27 -4.34 -3.99 5.06
C ALA A 27 -4.92 -5.40 4.91
N ARG A 28 -6.22 -5.53 5.09
CA ARG A 28 -6.92 -6.81 4.92
C ARG A 28 -6.84 -7.31 3.49
N PHE A 29 -7.07 -6.42 2.53
CA PHE A 29 -7.00 -6.76 1.11
C PHE A 29 -5.63 -7.33 0.75
N TYR A 30 -4.56 -6.64 1.15
CA TYR A 30 -3.21 -7.09 0.84
C TYR A 30 -2.82 -8.35 1.62
N SER A 31 -3.24 -8.48 2.89
CA SER A 31 -2.91 -9.67 3.67
C SER A 31 -3.57 -10.92 3.08
N GLU A 32 -4.80 -10.80 2.57
CA GLU A 32 -5.46 -11.89 1.89
C GLU A 32 -4.69 -12.34 0.64
N ARG A 33 -4.13 -11.39 -0.12
CA ARG A 33 -3.31 -11.70 -1.30
C ARG A 33 -2.00 -12.35 -0.91
N ALA A 34 -1.38 -11.92 0.18
CA ALA A 34 -0.17 -12.55 0.69
C ALA A 34 -0.43 -13.97 1.13
N GLU A 35 -1.52 -14.22 1.86
CA GLU A 35 -1.93 -15.57 2.27
C GLU A 35 -2.24 -16.44 1.07
N GLY A 36 -2.78 -15.85 0.00
CA GLY A 36 -3.10 -16.55 -1.24
C GLY A 36 -1.90 -16.86 -2.12
N GLY A 37 -0.69 -16.44 -1.74
CA GLY A 37 0.53 -16.83 -2.43
C GLY A 37 1.32 -15.72 -3.11
N ALA A 38 0.89 -14.45 -3.03
CA ALA A 38 1.69 -13.37 -3.57
C ALA A 38 2.95 -13.16 -2.72
N GLY A 39 4.13 -13.36 -3.31
CA GLY A 39 5.41 -13.24 -2.61
C GLY A 39 5.85 -11.80 -2.39
N LEU A 40 5.46 -10.91 -3.29
CA LEU A 40 5.71 -9.47 -3.19
C LEU A 40 4.47 -8.73 -3.66
N ILE A 41 4.06 -7.75 -2.89
CA ILE A 41 2.95 -6.87 -3.25
C ILE A 41 3.52 -5.47 -3.46
N VAL A 42 3.14 -4.82 -4.56
CA VAL A 42 3.50 -3.41 -4.80
C VAL A 42 2.23 -2.59 -4.60
N THR A 43 2.28 -1.60 -3.72
CA THR A 43 1.09 -0.78 -3.42
C THR A 43 0.64 0.02 -4.63
N GLY A 44 -0.61 0.49 -4.60
CA GLY A 44 -1.03 1.58 -5.47
C GLY A 44 -0.16 2.82 -5.21
N GLY A 45 -0.17 3.77 -6.13
CA GLY A 45 0.69 4.94 -6.03
C GLY A 45 0.40 5.80 -4.80
N ILE A 46 1.45 6.12 -4.07
CA ILE A 46 1.38 6.94 -2.85
C ILE A 46 2.20 8.21 -3.11
N SER A 47 1.57 9.37 -2.96
CA SER A 47 2.25 10.62 -3.22
C SER A 47 3.12 11.05 -2.04
N PRO A 48 4.34 11.56 -2.30
CA PRO A 48 5.19 12.11 -1.24
C PRO A 48 4.75 13.49 -0.77
N ASN A 49 3.84 14.15 -1.47
CA ASN A 49 3.33 15.47 -1.11
C ASN A 49 1.97 15.74 -1.74
N ARG A 50 1.35 16.86 -1.38
CA ARG A 50 0.04 17.23 -1.91
C ARG A 50 0.05 17.46 -3.40
N ALA A 51 1.10 18.11 -3.91
CA ALA A 51 1.18 18.45 -5.33
C ALA A 51 1.21 17.21 -6.22
N GLY A 52 1.71 16.09 -5.71
CA GLY A 52 1.82 14.85 -6.47
C GLY A 52 0.58 13.98 -6.48
N ARG A 53 -0.47 14.34 -5.73
CA ARG A 53 -1.69 13.51 -5.68
C ARG A 53 -2.39 13.48 -7.03
N LEU A 54 -2.88 12.31 -7.38
CA LEU A 54 -3.65 12.12 -8.62
C LEU A 54 -5.07 12.65 -8.49
N ALA A 55 -5.61 12.69 -7.27
CA ALA A 55 -6.95 13.17 -6.96
C ALA A 55 -6.91 13.95 -5.65
N PRO A 56 -7.90 14.81 -5.35
CA PRO A 56 -7.91 15.62 -4.13
C PRO A 56 -7.73 14.83 -2.84
N HIS A 57 -8.20 13.59 -2.80
CA HIS A 57 -8.12 12.72 -1.63
C HIS A 57 -7.16 11.55 -1.84
N GLY A 58 -6.27 11.64 -2.84
CA GLY A 58 -5.29 10.60 -3.11
C GLY A 58 -4.38 10.33 -1.92
N ALA A 59 -3.96 9.08 -1.76
CA ALA A 59 -3.12 8.67 -0.64
C ALA A 59 -1.77 9.35 -0.67
N THR A 60 -1.30 9.75 0.50
CA THR A 60 -0.01 10.41 0.67
C THR A 60 0.77 9.79 1.81
N LEU A 61 2.08 10.03 1.83
CA LEU A 61 2.95 9.71 2.96
C LEU A 61 3.86 10.92 3.19
N MET A 62 3.33 11.91 3.92
CA MET A 62 4.00 13.19 4.17
C MET A 62 4.28 13.45 5.64
N LYS A 63 3.47 12.91 6.53
CA LYS A 63 3.49 13.24 7.95
C LYS A 63 3.62 11.98 8.80
N SER A 64 4.18 12.13 10.00
CA SER A 64 4.37 11.00 10.90
C SER A 64 3.07 10.27 11.26
N GLY A 65 1.95 10.98 11.33
CA GLY A 65 0.64 10.35 11.58
C GLY A 65 0.20 9.41 10.46
N GLN A 66 0.65 9.67 9.23
CA GLN A 66 0.37 8.79 8.09
C GLN A 66 1.24 7.53 8.11
N VAL A 67 2.41 7.62 8.73
CA VAL A 67 3.30 6.44 8.87
C VAL A 67 2.59 5.34 9.65
N ALA A 68 1.86 5.68 10.71
CA ALA A 68 1.14 4.68 11.50
C ALA A 68 0.10 3.94 10.67
N LYS A 69 -0.60 4.64 9.78
CA LYS A 69 -1.60 4.02 8.89
C LYS A 69 -0.93 3.06 7.89
N HIS A 70 0.17 3.48 7.31
CA HIS A 70 0.91 2.61 6.38
C HIS A 70 1.53 1.42 7.10
N ARG A 71 1.95 1.61 8.35
CA ARG A 71 2.50 0.51 9.16
C ARG A 71 1.46 -0.57 9.42
N GLU A 72 0.21 -0.21 9.62
CA GLU A 72 -0.87 -1.19 9.75
C GLU A 72 -0.91 -2.12 8.54
N VAL A 73 -0.77 -1.55 7.35
CA VAL A 73 -0.75 -2.33 6.10
C VAL A 73 0.48 -3.23 6.04
N THR A 74 1.66 -2.69 6.30
CA THR A 74 2.90 -3.48 6.20
C THR A 74 2.94 -4.61 7.22
N GLU A 75 2.50 -4.35 8.44
CA GLU A 75 2.47 -5.38 9.48
C GLU A 75 1.51 -6.51 9.12
N ALA A 76 0.33 -6.18 8.57
CA ALA A 76 -0.63 -7.19 8.15
C ALA A 76 -0.06 -8.10 7.06
N VAL A 77 0.63 -7.53 6.07
CA VAL A 77 1.25 -8.31 4.99
C VAL A 77 2.37 -9.18 5.53
N HIS A 78 3.23 -8.63 6.40
CA HIS A 78 4.33 -9.39 7.00
C HIS A 78 3.82 -10.54 7.87
N ALA A 79 2.74 -10.31 8.63
CA ALA A 79 2.13 -11.36 9.45
C ALA A 79 1.59 -12.51 8.60
N SER A 80 1.20 -12.23 7.36
CA SER A 80 0.72 -13.23 6.41
C SER A 80 1.83 -13.88 5.60
N GLY A 81 3.09 -13.58 5.92
CA GLY A 81 4.26 -14.17 5.26
C GLY A 81 4.69 -13.49 3.97
N GLY A 82 4.02 -12.40 3.58
CA GLY A 82 4.34 -11.69 2.35
C GLY A 82 5.37 -10.59 2.53
N ARG A 83 5.73 -9.98 1.42
CA ARG A 83 6.58 -8.79 1.36
C ARG A 83 5.82 -7.70 0.62
N ILE A 84 6.09 -6.44 0.95
CA ILE A 84 5.36 -5.33 0.36
C ILE A 84 6.33 -4.19 0.07
N ALA A 85 6.15 -3.56 -1.10
CA ALA A 85 6.92 -2.40 -1.53
C ALA A 85 5.97 -1.23 -1.78
N LEU A 86 6.37 -0.05 -1.37
CA LEU A 86 5.62 1.18 -1.59
C LEU A 86 5.97 1.76 -2.97
N GLN A 87 4.95 2.01 -3.78
CA GLN A 87 5.15 2.76 -5.02
C GLN A 87 5.01 4.25 -4.73
N ILE A 88 6.11 4.99 -4.88
CA ILE A 88 6.09 6.45 -4.75
C ILE A 88 5.65 7.03 -6.10
N LEU A 89 4.57 7.80 -6.10
CA LEU A 89 3.97 8.31 -7.31
C LEU A 89 3.71 9.80 -7.19
N HIS A 90 4.09 10.55 -8.22
CA HIS A 90 3.80 11.98 -8.32
C HIS A 90 3.04 12.22 -9.63
N GLY A 91 1.82 12.75 -9.52
CA GLY A 91 0.96 12.96 -10.68
C GLY A 91 1.33 14.14 -11.56
N GLY A 92 2.31 14.94 -11.12
CA GLY A 92 2.70 16.15 -11.85
C GLY A 92 1.78 17.32 -11.54
N ARG A 93 1.77 18.31 -12.43
CA ARG A 93 0.94 19.49 -12.28
C ARG A 93 -0.26 19.45 -13.21
#